data_b7591e463517b0d3269a9e16da82dada
#
_entry.id   b7591e463517b0d3269a9e16da82dada
#
_cell.length_a   1.000
_cell.length_b   1.000
_cell.length_c   1.000
_cell.angle_alpha   90.00
_cell.angle_beta   90.00
_cell.angle_gamma   90.00
#
_symmetry.space_group_name_H-M   'P 1'
#
loop_
_entity.id
_entity.type
_entity.pdbx_description
1 polymer ?
#
loop_
_entity_poly.entity_id
_entity_poly.type
_entity_poly.pdbx_seq_one_letter_code
_entity_poly.pdbx_strand_id
1 'polypeptide(L)'
;MSKSCLDIISDLKRFRQIQGDNTLGGMVICETSEQARKLFAYFDEIQAELNKDASMKSHLRAGLILHDSDDKDTRDKIIDDFKNNMTVDILIVFNMLLTGFDAPRLKRLYFGRKLKDHNLLQAITRVNRPYKENHYGYVIDFANIKRNFEETNEAYLKELNRFNDPNEVGAGNETDTFKQVIEDPAELIKQMQEVQQV
;
A
#
# COMPACT_ATOMS: atom_id res chain seq x y z
N MET A 1 11.57 -11.86 5.72
CA MET A 1 10.88 -10.84 6.54
C MET A 1 11.71 -9.59 6.74
N SER A 2 12.96 -9.63 7.20
CA SER A 2 13.80 -8.42 7.33
C SER A 2 14.01 -7.69 6.01
N LYS A 3 14.24 -8.41 4.90
CA LYS A 3 14.37 -7.82 3.56
C LYS A 3 13.10 -7.08 3.14
N SER A 4 11.94 -7.69 3.28
CA SER A 4 10.66 -7.04 2.92
C SER A 4 10.38 -5.78 3.75
N CYS A 5 10.76 -5.77 5.03
CA CYS A 5 10.62 -4.58 5.88
C CYS A 5 11.53 -3.44 5.40
N LEU A 6 12.78 -3.77 5.07
CA LEU A 6 13.75 -2.83 4.52
C LEU A 6 13.25 -2.24 3.19
N ASP A 7 12.73 -3.09 2.30
CA ASP A 7 12.20 -2.68 1.00
C ASP A 7 11.02 -1.73 1.17
N ILE A 8 10.09 -2.00 2.09
CA ILE A 8 8.93 -1.15 2.39
C ILE A 8 9.37 0.22 2.91
N ILE A 9 10.30 0.26 3.87
CA ILE A 9 10.80 1.51 4.44
C ILE A 9 11.51 2.35 3.37
N SER A 10 12.38 1.72 2.60
CA SER A 10 13.16 2.38 1.56
C SER A 10 12.27 2.90 0.43
N ASP A 11 11.28 2.11 0.00
CA ASP A 11 10.32 2.52 -1.02
C ASP A 11 9.48 3.72 -0.57
N LEU A 12 8.90 3.71 0.62
CA LEU A 12 8.08 4.82 1.07
C LEU A 12 8.90 6.10 1.24
N LYS A 13 10.15 6.01 1.75
CA LYS A 13 11.07 7.15 1.85
C LYS A 13 11.38 7.73 0.48
N ARG A 14 11.75 6.87 -0.48
CA ARG A 14 12.04 7.26 -1.86
C ARG A 14 10.82 7.88 -2.54
N PHE A 15 9.65 7.26 -2.38
CA PHE A 15 8.41 7.80 -2.93
C PHE A 15 8.11 9.20 -2.43
N ARG A 16 8.22 9.45 -1.13
CA ARG A 16 8.08 10.78 -0.53
C ARG A 16 9.07 11.78 -1.09
N GLN A 17 10.32 11.36 -1.26
CA GLN A 17 11.37 12.21 -1.82
C GLN A 17 11.08 12.60 -3.28
N ILE A 18 10.67 11.64 -4.12
CA ILE A 18 10.31 11.88 -5.52
C ILE A 18 9.11 12.81 -5.63
N GLN A 19 8.09 12.61 -4.79
CA GLN A 19 6.88 13.43 -4.80
C GLN A 19 7.05 14.78 -4.08
N GLY A 20 8.15 15.00 -3.38
CA GLY A 20 8.35 16.20 -2.56
C GLY A 20 7.36 16.35 -1.41
N ASP A 21 6.71 15.27 -0.97
CA ASP A 21 5.66 15.30 0.05
C ASP A 21 5.84 14.21 1.12
N ASN A 22 6.32 14.63 2.29
CA ASN A 22 6.52 13.76 3.45
C ASN A 22 5.21 13.35 4.16
N THR A 23 4.06 13.87 3.73
CA THR A 23 2.76 13.52 4.32
C THR A 23 2.13 12.27 3.69
N LEU A 24 2.69 11.76 2.58
CA LEU A 24 2.20 10.55 1.93
C LEU A 24 2.39 9.33 2.82
N GLY A 25 1.35 8.49 2.94
CA GLY A 25 1.35 7.33 3.80
C GLY A 25 1.33 6.01 3.06
N GLY A 26 1.66 4.94 3.79
CA GLY A 26 1.60 3.56 3.31
C GLY A 26 0.74 2.65 4.19
N MET A 27 0.35 1.49 3.64
CA MET A 27 -0.32 0.42 4.38
C MET A 27 0.25 -0.93 3.93
N VAL A 28 0.58 -1.78 4.89
CA VAL A 28 1.01 -3.18 4.64
C VAL A 28 -0.10 -4.12 5.05
N ILE A 29 -0.57 -4.94 4.12
CA ILE A 29 -1.54 -6.00 4.38
C ILE A 29 -0.80 -7.30 4.60
N CYS A 30 -0.74 -7.78 5.83
CA CYS A 30 -0.05 -9.00 6.22
C CYS A 30 -0.94 -10.25 6.03
N GLU A 31 -0.30 -11.41 5.90
CA GLU A 31 -0.98 -12.70 5.75
C GLU A 31 -1.59 -13.20 7.06
N THR A 32 -0.91 -12.92 8.19
CA THR A 32 -1.33 -13.34 9.53
C THR A 32 -1.10 -12.21 10.53
N SER A 33 -1.81 -12.27 11.67
CA SER A 33 -1.57 -11.35 12.79
C SER A 33 -0.16 -11.50 13.37
N GLU A 34 0.37 -12.72 13.40
CA GLU A 34 1.75 -12.98 13.83
C GLU A 34 2.78 -12.32 12.91
N GLN A 35 2.57 -12.40 11.59
CA GLN A 35 3.40 -11.71 10.61
C GLN A 35 3.36 -10.19 10.83
N ALA A 36 2.18 -9.63 11.07
CA ALA A 36 2.02 -8.21 11.31
C ALA A 36 2.77 -7.75 12.58
N ARG A 37 2.67 -8.52 13.68
CA ARG A 37 3.41 -8.24 14.93
C ARG A 37 4.92 -8.30 14.73
N LYS A 38 5.41 -9.33 14.02
CA LYS A 38 6.84 -9.47 13.73
C LYS A 38 7.34 -8.33 12.84
N LEU A 39 6.57 -7.96 11.81
CA LEU A 39 6.92 -6.85 10.94
C LEU A 39 6.99 -5.54 11.72
N PHE A 40 6.02 -5.28 12.60
CA PHE A 40 5.99 -4.10 13.44
C PHE A 40 7.19 -4.03 14.39
N ALA A 41 7.54 -5.13 15.06
CA ALA A 41 8.72 -5.20 15.93
C ALA A 41 10.02 -4.92 15.17
N TYR A 42 10.20 -5.52 13.97
CA TYR A 42 11.36 -5.29 13.13
C TYR A 42 11.42 -3.88 12.55
N PHE A 43 10.30 -3.21 12.42
CA PHE A 43 10.23 -1.89 11.79
C PHE A 43 11.10 -0.87 12.53
N ASP A 44 11.01 -0.81 13.83
CA ASP A 44 11.82 0.09 14.66
C ASP A 44 13.30 -0.30 14.70
N GLU A 45 13.61 -1.60 14.76
CA GLU A 45 14.99 -2.09 14.74
C GLU A 45 15.70 -1.73 13.44
N ILE A 46 15.05 -1.97 12.29
CA ILE A 46 15.62 -1.66 10.96
C ILE A 46 15.79 -0.15 10.79
N GLN A 47 14.86 0.65 11.29
CA GLN A 47 15.00 2.09 11.23
C GLN A 47 16.17 2.61 12.09
N ALA A 48 16.40 2.02 13.25
CA ALA A 48 17.54 2.34 14.08
C ALA A 48 18.87 2.06 13.34
N GLU A 49 18.95 0.98 12.57
CA GLU A 49 20.11 0.68 11.71
C GLU A 49 20.25 1.70 10.55
N LEU A 50 19.17 1.98 9.82
CA LEU A 50 19.18 2.93 8.70
C LEU A 50 19.55 4.36 9.15
N ASN A 51 19.16 4.76 10.35
CA ASN A 51 19.44 6.09 10.88
C ASN A 51 20.91 6.28 11.32
N LYS A 52 21.72 5.23 11.33
CA LYS A 52 23.18 5.34 11.49
C LYS A 52 23.82 6.01 10.27
N ASP A 53 23.20 5.90 9.11
CA ASP A 53 23.61 6.63 7.91
C ASP A 53 22.96 8.02 7.88
N ALA A 54 23.80 9.05 7.90
CA ALA A 54 23.37 10.46 7.95
C ALA A 54 22.54 10.90 6.73
N SER A 55 22.57 10.15 5.63
CA SER A 55 21.83 10.43 4.39
C SER A 55 20.35 10.03 4.47
N MET A 56 19.96 9.17 5.43
CA MET A 56 18.58 8.63 5.55
C MET A 56 17.82 9.09 6.80
N LYS A 57 17.96 10.34 7.20
CA LYS A 57 17.47 10.88 8.48
C LYS A 57 15.95 10.95 8.69
N SER A 58 15.12 10.57 7.73
CA SER A 58 13.67 10.58 7.98
C SER A 58 13.23 9.35 8.74
N HIS A 59 12.69 9.53 9.95
CA HIS A 59 12.12 8.44 10.74
C HIS A 59 10.66 8.24 10.38
N LEU A 60 10.32 7.06 9.83
CA LEU A 60 8.94 6.66 9.61
C LEU A 60 8.39 6.01 10.88
N ARG A 61 7.16 6.29 11.23
CA ARG A 61 6.46 5.68 12.38
C ARG A 61 5.41 4.71 11.89
N ALA A 62 5.47 3.47 12.39
CA ALA A 62 4.48 2.45 12.09
C ALA A 62 3.35 2.45 13.13
N GLY A 63 2.14 2.12 12.70
CA GLY A 63 1.00 1.79 13.55
C GLY A 63 0.52 0.38 13.24
N LEU A 64 0.37 -0.45 14.27
CA LEU A 64 -0.14 -1.82 14.15
C LEU A 64 -1.64 -1.83 14.46
N ILE A 65 -2.45 -2.39 13.54
CA ILE A 65 -3.90 -2.52 13.73
C ILE A 65 -4.32 -3.97 13.52
N LEU A 66 -4.73 -4.60 14.60
CA LEU A 66 -5.23 -5.97 14.63
C LEU A 66 -6.59 -6.01 15.32
N HIS A 67 -7.39 -7.01 14.97
CA HIS A 67 -8.72 -7.20 15.60
C HIS A 67 -8.61 -7.68 17.04
N ASP A 68 -7.59 -8.48 17.34
CA ASP A 68 -7.45 -9.30 18.55
C ASP A 68 -6.52 -8.72 19.63
N SER A 69 -5.86 -7.58 19.38
CA SER A 69 -4.80 -7.10 20.29
C SER A 69 -5.10 -5.79 21.00
N ASP A 70 -5.95 -4.95 20.42
CA ASP A 70 -6.15 -3.60 20.94
C ASP A 70 -7.62 -3.32 21.18
N ASP A 71 -7.91 -2.50 22.20
CA ASP A 71 -9.24 -1.96 22.36
C ASP A 71 -9.60 -1.02 21.19
N LYS A 72 -10.86 -0.68 21.08
CA LYS A 72 -11.35 0.17 20.02
C LYS A 72 -10.71 1.55 20.07
N ASP A 73 -10.52 2.13 21.25
CA ASP A 73 -10.02 3.49 21.43
C ASP A 73 -8.55 3.60 20.98
N THR A 74 -7.73 2.58 21.29
CA THR A 74 -6.34 2.51 20.80
C THR A 74 -6.28 2.42 19.28
N ARG A 75 -7.12 1.60 18.66
CA ARG A 75 -7.18 1.51 17.19
C ARG A 75 -7.63 2.81 16.54
N ASP A 76 -8.68 3.43 17.09
CA ASP A 76 -9.23 4.68 16.58
C ASP A 76 -8.18 5.79 16.69
N LYS A 77 -7.39 5.82 17.77
CA LYS A 77 -6.26 6.73 17.92
C LYS A 77 -5.19 6.54 16.86
N ILE A 78 -4.75 5.30 16.61
CA ILE A 78 -3.74 5.00 15.56
C ILE A 78 -4.27 5.43 14.18
N ILE A 79 -5.56 5.21 13.92
CA ILE A 79 -6.21 5.63 12.68
C ILE A 79 -6.21 7.16 12.56
N ASP A 80 -6.55 7.87 13.62
CA ASP A 80 -6.54 9.34 13.66
C ASP A 80 -5.12 9.90 13.50
N ASP A 81 -4.15 9.31 14.18
CA ASP A 81 -2.74 9.62 14.07
C ASP A 81 -2.20 9.42 12.64
N PHE A 82 -2.73 8.43 11.91
CA PHE A 82 -2.42 8.27 10.50
C PHE A 82 -3.16 9.29 9.62
N LYS A 83 -4.47 9.48 9.82
CA LYS A 83 -5.30 10.28 8.91
C LYS A 83 -5.10 11.78 9.07
N ASN A 84 -5.11 12.26 10.30
CA ASN A 84 -5.24 13.67 10.65
C ASN A 84 -3.96 14.24 11.27
N ASN A 85 -3.40 13.57 12.27
CA ASN A 85 -2.23 14.07 13.00
C ASN A 85 -0.91 13.83 12.22
N MET A 86 -0.91 12.91 11.26
CA MET A 86 0.28 12.53 10.45
C MET A 86 1.48 12.10 11.32
N THR A 87 1.19 11.57 12.52
CA THR A 87 2.20 11.07 13.45
C THR A 87 2.51 9.59 13.23
N VAL A 88 1.66 8.88 12.48
CA VAL A 88 1.88 7.54 11.95
C VAL A 88 2.02 7.63 10.44
N ASP A 89 3.06 7.02 9.87
CA ASP A 89 3.41 7.09 8.46
C ASP A 89 2.98 5.87 7.66
N ILE A 90 2.98 4.70 8.32
CA ILE A 90 2.62 3.43 7.72
C ILE A 90 1.75 2.60 8.68
N LEU A 91 0.67 2.04 8.13
CA LEU A 91 -0.21 1.13 8.86
C LEU A 91 0.17 -0.31 8.54
N ILE A 92 0.36 -1.14 9.55
CA ILE A 92 0.57 -2.59 9.42
C ILE A 92 -0.72 -3.26 9.88
N VAL A 93 -1.39 -3.98 8.97
CA VAL A 93 -2.74 -4.50 9.23
C VAL A 93 -2.86 -5.98 8.86
N PHE A 94 -3.80 -6.65 9.53
CA PHE A 94 -4.28 -7.97 9.16
C PHE A 94 -5.81 -7.99 9.28
N ASN A 95 -6.52 -8.29 8.19
CA ASN A 95 -7.99 -8.35 8.09
C ASN A 95 -8.74 -7.08 8.53
N MET A 96 -8.05 -5.97 8.74
CA MET A 96 -8.61 -4.71 9.17
C MET A 96 -8.42 -3.64 8.11
N LEU A 97 -9.27 -2.61 8.13
CA LEU A 97 -9.19 -1.43 7.25
C LEU A 97 -9.34 -1.71 5.74
N LEU A 98 -9.66 -2.94 5.34
CA LEU A 98 -9.94 -3.26 3.94
C LEU A 98 -11.30 -2.69 3.49
N THR A 99 -12.21 -2.48 4.45
CA THR A 99 -13.53 -1.85 4.23
C THR A 99 -13.69 -0.64 5.13
N GLY A 100 -14.42 0.38 4.68
CA GLY A 100 -14.77 1.54 5.52
C GLY A 100 -13.61 2.51 5.87
N PHE A 101 -12.36 2.18 5.58
CA PHE A 101 -11.22 3.06 5.85
C PHE A 101 -11.05 4.10 4.74
N ASP A 102 -11.02 5.36 5.12
CA ASP A 102 -10.81 6.49 4.22
C ASP A 102 -9.67 7.36 4.70
N ALA A 103 -8.57 7.39 3.93
CA ALA A 103 -7.42 8.25 4.17
C ALA A 103 -6.79 8.66 2.84
N PRO A 104 -7.09 9.85 2.31
CA PRO A 104 -6.58 10.29 1.00
C PRO A 104 -5.05 10.29 0.88
N ARG A 105 -4.33 10.50 2.00
CA ARG A 105 -2.87 10.44 2.05
C ARG A 105 -2.27 9.04 1.89
N LEU A 106 -3.10 7.98 1.96
CA LEU A 106 -2.67 6.61 1.69
C LEU A 106 -2.38 6.47 0.19
N LYS A 107 -1.10 6.37 -0.18
CA LYS A 107 -0.63 6.33 -1.57
C LYS A 107 0.21 5.11 -1.90
N ARG A 108 0.65 4.35 -0.89
CA ARG A 108 1.39 3.10 -1.05
C ARG A 108 0.67 1.96 -0.34
N LEU A 109 0.37 0.89 -1.07
CA LEU A 109 -0.26 -0.31 -0.55
C LEU A 109 0.61 -1.52 -0.84
N TYR A 110 1.12 -2.15 0.22
CA TYR A 110 2.02 -3.30 0.14
C TYR A 110 1.26 -4.58 0.46
N PHE A 111 1.18 -5.48 -0.50
CA PHE A 111 0.51 -6.76 -0.32
C PHE A 111 1.50 -7.83 0.15
N GLY A 112 1.41 -8.24 1.41
CA GLY A 112 2.11 -9.38 1.98
C GLY A 112 1.32 -10.69 1.90
N ARG A 113 0.10 -10.66 1.37
CA ARG A 113 -0.78 -11.83 1.17
C ARG A 113 -1.58 -11.72 -0.11
N LYS A 114 -2.03 -12.88 -0.59
CA LYS A 114 -3.00 -12.94 -1.71
C LYS A 114 -4.38 -12.50 -1.22
N LEU A 115 -4.91 -11.49 -1.85
CA LEU A 115 -6.32 -11.12 -1.77
C LEU A 115 -7.00 -11.54 -3.08
N LYS A 116 -8.26 -11.93 -2.99
CA LYS A 116 -9.06 -12.34 -4.14
C LYS A 116 -10.29 -11.48 -4.27
N ASP A 117 -10.80 -11.42 -5.50
CA ASP A 117 -12.10 -10.89 -5.84
C ASP A 117 -12.37 -9.49 -5.24
N HIS A 118 -13.54 -9.33 -4.69
CA HIS A 118 -14.04 -8.08 -4.13
C HIS A 118 -13.10 -7.45 -3.08
N ASN A 119 -12.44 -8.25 -2.26
CA ASN A 119 -11.50 -7.74 -1.24
C ASN A 119 -10.27 -7.09 -1.86
N LEU A 120 -9.78 -7.62 -2.98
CA LEU A 120 -8.67 -7.04 -3.72
C LEU A 120 -9.04 -5.69 -4.30
N LEU A 121 -10.17 -5.60 -5.00
CA LEU A 121 -10.66 -4.36 -5.58
C LEU A 121 -10.91 -3.29 -4.50
N GLN A 122 -11.52 -3.68 -3.39
CA GLN A 122 -11.74 -2.77 -2.25
C GLN A 122 -10.43 -2.23 -1.68
N ALA A 123 -9.40 -3.06 -1.54
CA ALA A 123 -8.11 -2.61 -1.04
C ALA A 123 -7.44 -1.62 -2.01
N ILE A 124 -7.47 -1.91 -3.31
CA ILE A 124 -6.87 -1.04 -4.35
C ILE A 124 -7.57 0.32 -4.39
N THR A 125 -8.89 0.37 -4.31
CA THR A 125 -9.64 1.64 -4.31
C THR A 125 -9.29 2.55 -3.14
N ARG A 126 -8.67 2.03 -2.05
CA ARG A 126 -8.25 2.85 -0.90
C ARG A 126 -7.09 3.78 -1.23
N VAL A 127 -6.17 3.36 -2.06
CA VAL A 127 -5.01 4.18 -2.47
C VAL A 127 -5.33 5.07 -3.67
N ASN A 128 -6.34 4.72 -4.44
CA ASN A 128 -6.69 5.43 -5.67
C ASN A 128 -7.65 6.61 -5.39
N ARG A 129 -7.24 7.52 -4.52
CA ARG A 129 -7.97 8.75 -4.19
C ARG A 129 -7.07 9.96 -4.38
N PRO A 130 -7.58 11.06 -4.93
CA PRO A 130 -6.78 12.29 -5.05
C PRO A 130 -6.32 12.79 -3.67
N TYR A 131 -5.06 13.20 -3.59
CA TYR A 131 -4.48 13.85 -2.41
C TYR A 131 -3.38 14.81 -2.85
N LYS A 132 -3.61 16.11 -2.70
CA LYS A 132 -2.75 17.17 -3.23
C LYS A 132 -2.46 16.95 -4.71
N GLU A 133 -1.20 16.96 -5.13
CA GLU A 133 -0.78 16.70 -6.51
C GLU A 133 -0.80 15.21 -6.90
N ASN A 134 -1.04 14.30 -5.93
CA ASN A 134 -1.05 12.87 -6.17
C ASN A 134 -2.46 12.38 -6.51
N HIS A 135 -2.78 12.22 -7.78
CA HIS A 135 -4.08 11.74 -8.25
C HIS A 135 -4.28 10.25 -8.04
N TYR A 136 -3.20 9.47 -8.09
CA TYR A 136 -3.22 7.99 -7.99
C TYR A 136 -2.43 7.52 -6.78
N GLY A 137 -2.71 6.29 -6.34
CA GLY A 137 -1.87 5.53 -5.45
C GLY A 137 -1.23 4.35 -6.17
N TYR A 138 -0.30 3.69 -5.50
CA TYR A 138 0.48 2.59 -6.07
C TYR A 138 0.37 1.36 -5.19
N VAL A 139 0.33 0.20 -5.84
CA VAL A 139 0.29 -1.10 -5.19
C VAL A 139 1.62 -1.81 -5.44
N ILE A 140 2.27 -2.25 -4.37
CA ILE A 140 3.49 -3.05 -4.43
C ILE A 140 3.15 -4.48 -4.03
N ASP A 141 3.44 -5.41 -4.92
CA ASP A 141 2.99 -6.79 -4.81
C ASP A 141 4.10 -7.73 -4.34
N PHE A 142 4.16 -8.02 -3.04
CA PHE A 142 5.04 -9.05 -2.48
C PHE A 142 4.40 -10.45 -2.47
N ALA A 143 3.11 -10.56 -2.82
CA ALA A 143 2.35 -11.81 -2.74
C ALA A 143 1.98 -12.40 -4.11
N ASN A 144 2.47 -11.77 -5.20
CA ASN A 144 2.18 -12.14 -6.58
C ASN A 144 0.66 -12.16 -6.87
N ILE A 145 -0.01 -11.04 -6.54
CA ILE A 145 -1.46 -10.87 -6.73
C ILE A 145 -1.83 -10.45 -8.16
N LYS A 146 -0.86 -10.04 -8.97
CA LYS A 146 -1.07 -9.49 -10.32
C LYS A 146 -2.00 -10.41 -11.14
N ARG A 147 -1.73 -11.70 -11.14
CA ARG A 147 -2.58 -12.68 -11.85
C ARG A 147 -4.01 -12.71 -11.29
N ASN A 148 -4.17 -12.72 -9.96
CA ASN A 148 -5.50 -12.72 -9.34
C ASN A 148 -6.25 -11.42 -9.64
N PHE A 149 -5.52 -10.30 -9.77
CA PHE A 149 -6.11 -9.02 -10.15
C PHE A 149 -6.61 -9.05 -11.60
N GLU A 150 -5.83 -9.57 -12.52
CA GLU A 150 -6.21 -9.71 -13.93
C GLU A 150 -7.48 -10.58 -14.06
N GLU A 151 -7.50 -11.74 -13.41
CA GLU A 151 -8.67 -12.65 -13.39
C GLU A 151 -9.91 -11.97 -12.79
N THR A 152 -9.74 -11.25 -11.67
CA THR A 152 -10.86 -10.55 -10.99
C THR A 152 -11.37 -9.37 -11.82
N ASN A 153 -10.48 -8.61 -12.43
CA ASN A 153 -10.82 -7.47 -13.27
C ASN A 153 -11.56 -7.92 -14.55
N GLU A 154 -11.08 -9.00 -15.18
CA GLU A 154 -11.78 -9.60 -16.33
C GLU A 154 -13.18 -10.07 -15.97
N ALA A 155 -13.34 -10.73 -14.82
CA ALA A 155 -14.66 -11.17 -14.33
C ALA A 155 -15.58 -9.98 -14.07
N TYR A 156 -15.06 -8.90 -13.45
CA TYR A 156 -15.80 -7.67 -13.20
C TYR A 156 -16.23 -6.97 -14.50
N LEU A 157 -15.32 -6.81 -15.45
CA LEU A 157 -15.63 -6.22 -16.76
C LEU A 157 -16.64 -7.06 -17.54
N LYS A 158 -16.52 -8.39 -17.47
CA LYS A 158 -17.48 -9.29 -18.09
C LYS A 158 -18.88 -9.15 -17.49
N GLU A 159 -18.97 -8.95 -16.19
CA GLU A 159 -20.26 -8.73 -15.51
C GLU A 159 -20.83 -7.35 -15.82
N LEU A 160 -20.02 -6.30 -15.83
CA LEU A 160 -20.43 -4.96 -16.27
C LEU A 160 -20.98 -4.97 -17.71
N ASN A 161 -20.30 -5.66 -18.62
CA ASN A 161 -20.70 -5.76 -20.01
C ASN A 161 -21.99 -6.58 -20.20
N ARG A 162 -22.39 -7.38 -19.23
CA ARG A 162 -23.72 -8.05 -19.23
C ARG A 162 -24.88 -7.08 -18.96
N PHE A 163 -24.62 -6.00 -18.23
CA PHE A 163 -25.62 -5.00 -17.86
C PHE A 163 -25.62 -3.79 -18.79
N ASN A 164 -24.58 -3.60 -19.58
CA ASN A 164 -24.50 -2.53 -20.56
C ASN A 164 -24.99 -3.03 -21.92
N ASP A 165 -25.89 -2.28 -22.56
CA ASP A 165 -26.42 -2.59 -23.90
C ASP A 165 -25.23 -2.63 -24.89
N PRO A 166 -25.09 -3.72 -25.72
CA PRO A 166 -24.00 -3.86 -26.66
C PRO A 166 -23.86 -2.72 -27.70
N ASN A 167 -24.81 -1.80 -27.75
CA ASN A 167 -24.82 -0.65 -28.66
C ASN A 167 -24.21 0.64 -28.06
N GLU A 168 -23.89 0.70 -26.77
CA GLU A 168 -23.19 1.82 -26.17
C GLU A 168 -21.68 1.53 -26.06
N VAL A 169 -20.99 1.56 -27.19
CA VAL A 169 -19.54 1.46 -27.26
C VAL A 169 -18.94 2.82 -26.93
N GLY A 170 -18.59 3.03 -25.69
CA GLY A 170 -17.91 4.22 -25.18
C GLY A 170 -16.93 3.92 -24.04
N ALA A 171 -16.51 2.66 -23.87
CA ALA A 171 -15.53 2.28 -22.85
C ALA A 171 -14.11 2.58 -23.37
N GLY A 172 -13.56 3.74 -23.01
CA GLY A 172 -12.13 3.96 -23.07
C GLY A 172 -11.39 2.89 -22.26
N ASN A 173 -10.15 2.60 -22.63
CA ASN A 173 -9.28 1.57 -22.06
C ASN A 173 -9.04 1.72 -20.55
N GLU A 174 -10.04 1.49 -19.71
CA GLU A 174 -9.89 1.49 -18.23
C GLU A 174 -8.96 0.37 -17.75
N THR A 175 -8.82 -0.71 -18.53
CA THR A 175 -7.87 -1.81 -18.24
C THR A 175 -6.41 -1.37 -18.21
N ASP A 176 -6.01 -0.39 -19.02
CA ASP A 176 -4.63 0.11 -19.05
C ASP A 176 -4.31 0.98 -17.83
N THR A 177 -5.30 1.68 -17.29
CA THR A 177 -5.12 2.55 -16.11
C THR A 177 -4.79 1.74 -14.86
N PHE A 178 -5.36 0.55 -14.70
CA PHE A 178 -5.08 -0.32 -13.56
C PHE A 178 -3.76 -1.07 -13.66
N LYS A 179 -3.31 -1.42 -14.89
CA LYS A 179 -1.99 -2.05 -15.09
C LYS A 179 -0.83 -1.16 -14.65
N GLN A 180 -0.98 0.15 -14.74
CA GLN A 180 0.02 1.12 -14.33
C GLN A 180 0.10 1.33 -12.80
N VAL A 181 -0.87 0.83 -12.04
CA VAL A 181 -0.95 1.02 -10.58
C VAL A 181 -0.24 -0.08 -9.79
N ILE A 182 0.00 -1.25 -10.41
CA ILE A 182 0.64 -2.40 -9.76
C ILE A 182 2.11 -2.46 -10.16
N GLU A 183 3.00 -2.20 -9.22
CA GLU A 183 4.44 -2.33 -9.39
C GLU A 183 4.94 -3.70 -8.89
N ASP A 184 5.78 -4.36 -9.69
CA ASP A 184 6.48 -5.58 -9.27
C ASP A 184 7.65 -5.18 -8.35
N PRO A 185 7.79 -5.80 -7.15
CA PRO A 185 8.92 -5.55 -6.27
C PRO A 185 10.29 -5.75 -6.92
N ALA A 186 10.41 -6.69 -7.86
CA ALA A 186 11.66 -6.93 -8.58
C ALA A 186 12.02 -5.77 -9.52
N GLU A 187 11.03 -5.15 -10.14
CA GLU A 187 11.22 -3.97 -10.99
C GLU A 187 11.56 -2.73 -10.18
N LEU A 188 10.93 -2.58 -9.01
CA LEU A 188 11.23 -1.54 -8.05
C LEU A 188 12.70 -1.64 -7.57
N ILE A 189 13.16 -2.85 -7.22
CA ILE A 189 14.54 -3.11 -6.79
C ILE A 189 15.52 -2.78 -7.92
N LYS A 190 15.21 -3.13 -9.17
CA LYS A 190 16.03 -2.81 -10.33
C LYS A 190 16.16 -1.29 -10.53
N GLN A 191 15.05 -0.55 -10.46
CA GLN A 191 15.06 0.92 -10.54
C GLN A 191 15.87 1.55 -9.39
N MET A 192 15.82 0.96 -8.18
CA MET A 192 16.63 1.40 -7.05
C MET A 192 18.12 1.18 -7.26
N GLN A 193 18.53 0.10 -7.94
CA GLN A 193 19.92 -0.19 -8.25
C GLN A 193 20.48 0.72 -9.35
N GLU A 194 19.68 1.05 -10.37
CA GLU A 194 20.08 1.93 -11.46
C GLU A 194 20.39 3.37 -10.98
N VAL A 195 19.69 3.85 -9.96
CA VAL A 195 19.90 5.20 -9.39
C VAL A 195 21.12 5.27 -8.44
N GLN A 196 21.59 4.13 -7.92
CA GLN A 196 22.82 4.09 -7.12
C GLN A 196 24.11 4.11 -7.96
N GLN A 197 24.01 4.02 -9.28
CA GLN A 197 25.16 4.04 -10.21
C GLN A 197 25.38 5.40 -10.88
N VAL A 198 24.64 6.42 -10.50
CA VAL A 198 24.80 7.83 -10.94
C VAL A 198 25.27 8.66 -9.74
#